data_771865fbf29977d0559c908353bf5767
#
_entry.id   771865fbf29977d0559c908353bf5767
#
_cell.length_a   1.000
_cell.length_b   1.000
_cell.length_c   1.000
_cell.angle_alpha   90.00
_cell.angle_beta   90.00
_cell.angle_gamma   90.00
#
_symmetry.space_group_name_H-M   'P 1'
#
loop_
_entity.id
_entity.type
_entity.pdbx_description
1 polymer ?
#
loop_
_entity_poly.entity_id
_entity_poly.type
_entity_poly.pdbx_seq_one_letter_code
_entity_poly.pdbx_strand_id
1 'polypeptide(L)'
;MSTSIPRFMIAAPSSGSGKTVVTCALLRALARRGLACAAFKCGPDYIDPLFHRRVVGARSGNLDGFFTDAPTLRALLARGAAGADVAVLEGVMGFYDGMAHGVADASSYQVARDTETPVVLVVNGRGASLSLAAVIHGIAEFLPCANVRGVVLNKTSAAACAYAAPAIEKHTGVAVLGNIPAAEAFSLESRHLGLVTADEVEQLSARIDKMAELVEKSVDVDRLLEIAATAPDIREEPYRLEPIAGA
;
A
#
# COMPACT_ATOMS: atom_id res chain seq x y z
N MET A 1 18.62 14.55 10.47
CA MET A 1 17.38 15.33 10.70
C MET A 1 16.25 14.35 10.89
N SER A 2 15.22 14.68 11.66
CA SER A 2 14.04 13.82 11.82
C SER A 2 12.91 14.41 10.98
N THR A 3 12.27 13.59 10.14
CA THR A 3 11.20 14.03 9.25
C THR A 3 9.93 13.24 9.59
N SER A 4 8.91 13.94 10.05
CA SER A 4 7.59 13.33 10.29
C SER A 4 6.83 13.22 8.97
N ILE A 5 6.49 12.00 8.60
CA ILE A 5 5.75 11.70 7.38
C ILE A 5 4.67 10.68 7.73
N PRO A 6 3.40 11.10 7.83
CA PRO A 6 2.28 10.15 7.90
C PRO A 6 2.36 9.18 6.71
N ARG A 7 2.35 7.88 6.99
CA ARG A 7 2.52 6.88 5.93
C ARG A 7 1.89 5.55 6.28
N PHE A 8 1.53 4.80 5.27
CA PHE A 8 1.09 3.41 5.42
C PHE A 8 1.44 2.59 4.19
N MET A 9 1.52 1.28 4.35
CA MET A 9 1.74 0.34 3.25
C MET A 9 0.47 -0.45 2.97
N ILE A 10 0.08 -0.54 1.70
CA ILE A 10 -0.91 -1.50 1.22
C ILE A 10 -0.20 -2.79 0.85
N ALA A 11 -0.47 -3.85 1.61
CA ALA A 11 0.08 -5.18 1.39
C ALA A 11 -1.05 -6.23 1.25
N ALA A 12 -0.71 -7.46 0.94
CA ALA A 12 -1.70 -8.54 0.81
C ALA A 12 -1.08 -9.91 1.06
N PRO A 13 -1.89 -10.94 1.34
CA PRO A 13 -1.41 -12.32 1.49
C PRO A 13 -0.76 -12.90 0.23
N SER A 14 -1.17 -12.44 -0.95
CA SER A 14 -0.71 -12.98 -2.24
C SER A 14 -0.86 -11.99 -3.38
N SER A 15 -0.26 -12.31 -4.53
CA SER A 15 -0.54 -11.64 -5.80
C SER A 15 -2.01 -11.78 -6.19
N GLY A 16 -2.53 -10.81 -6.96
CA GLY A 16 -3.94 -10.83 -7.40
C GLY A 16 -4.97 -10.48 -6.34
N SER A 17 -4.57 -10.12 -5.13
CA SER A 17 -5.48 -9.68 -4.06
C SER A 17 -6.11 -8.30 -4.30
N GLY A 18 -5.61 -7.54 -5.29
CA GLY A 18 -6.15 -6.23 -5.68
C GLY A 18 -5.39 -5.03 -5.10
N LYS A 19 -4.15 -5.20 -4.63
CA LYS A 19 -3.33 -4.11 -4.06
C LYS A 19 -3.28 -2.87 -4.96
N THR A 20 -2.85 -3.01 -6.20
CA THR A 20 -2.68 -1.88 -7.13
C THR A 20 -3.97 -1.09 -7.33
N VAL A 21 -5.08 -1.79 -7.53
CA VAL A 21 -6.38 -1.16 -7.73
C VAL A 21 -6.83 -0.40 -6.47
N VAL A 22 -6.66 -1.02 -5.30
CA VAL A 22 -6.98 -0.39 -4.01
C VAL A 22 -6.07 0.79 -3.73
N THR A 23 -4.78 0.68 -4.01
CA THR A 23 -3.81 1.78 -3.85
C THR A 23 -4.18 2.98 -4.73
N CYS A 24 -4.49 2.74 -6.01
CA CYS A 24 -4.90 3.82 -6.92
C CYS A 24 -6.19 4.50 -6.48
N ALA A 25 -7.18 3.71 -6.04
CA ALA A 25 -8.45 4.24 -5.54
C ALA A 25 -8.26 5.07 -4.26
N LEU A 26 -7.44 4.60 -3.33
CA LEU A 26 -7.09 5.34 -2.10
C LEU A 26 -6.33 6.63 -2.40
N LEU A 27 -5.30 6.57 -3.24
CA LEU A 27 -4.55 7.76 -3.65
C LEU A 27 -5.46 8.83 -4.26
N ARG A 28 -6.40 8.41 -5.12
CA ARG A 28 -7.38 9.33 -5.73
C ARG A 28 -8.37 9.86 -4.69
N ALA A 29 -8.85 9.05 -3.76
CA ALA A 29 -9.73 9.47 -2.68
C ALA A 29 -9.03 10.50 -1.77
N LEU A 30 -7.78 10.24 -1.39
CA LEU A 30 -6.97 11.17 -0.60
C LEU A 30 -6.73 12.50 -1.34
N ALA A 31 -6.41 12.45 -2.63
CA ALA A 31 -6.24 13.64 -3.46
C ALA A 31 -7.55 14.46 -3.57
N ARG A 32 -8.72 13.81 -3.66
CA ARG A 32 -10.03 14.48 -3.66
C ARG A 32 -10.35 15.14 -2.32
N ARG A 33 -9.77 14.69 -1.23
CA ARG A 33 -9.82 15.34 0.08
C ARG A 33 -8.84 16.52 0.21
N GLY A 34 -8.10 16.83 -0.85
CA GLY A 34 -7.14 17.94 -0.90
C GLY A 34 -5.76 17.59 -0.34
N LEU A 35 -5.47 16.31 -0.05
CA LEU A 35 -4.20 15.87 0.47
C LEU A 35 -3.17 15.69 -0.65
N ALA A 36 -1.97 16.24 -0.46
CA ALA A 36 -0.83 15.97 -1.31
C ALA A 36 -0.26 14.58 -0.99
N CYS A 37 -0.33 13.66 -1.97
CA CYS A 37 0.10 12.28 -1.79
C CYS A 37 1.45 12.02 -2.47
N ALA A 38 2.32 11.26 -1.77
CA ALA A 38 3.47 10.60 -2.38
C ALA A 38 3.18 9.09 -2.45
N ALA A 39 3.47 8.47 -3.59
CA ALA A 39 3.26 7.04 -3.80
C ALA A 39 4.60 6.34 -4.02
N PHE A 40 4.76 5.16 -3.42
CA PHE A 40 5.94 4.34 -3.60
C PHE A 40 5.56 2.91 -3.92
N LYS A 41 6.23 2.32 -4.92
CA LYS A 41 6.11 0.90 -5.21
C LYS A 41 7.27 0.14 -4.58
N CYS A 42 6.98 -0.95 -3.86
CA CYS A 42 8.02 -1.87 -3.43
C CYS A 42 8.57 -2.65 -4.62
N GLY A 43 9.90 -2.75 -4.69
CA GLY A 43 10.59 -3.46 -5.77
C GLY A 43 10.82 -2.62 -7.04
N PRO A 44 11.49 -3.21 -8.07
CA PRO A 44 11.94 -2.52 -9.28
C PRO A 44 10.85 -2.44 -10.36
N ASP A 45 9.66 -1.97 -10.01
CA ASP A 45 8.52 -1.84 -10.90
C ASP A 45 8.51 -0.44 -11.56
N TYR A 46 8.40 -0.39 -12.89
CA TYR A 46 8.29 0.86 -13.65
C TYR A 46 6.84 1.20 -14.04
N ILE A 47 5.98 0.20 -14.08
CA ILE A 47 4.60 0.32 -14.60
C ILE A 47 3.73 1.04 -13.57
N ASP A 48 3.66 0.54 -12.35
CA ASP A 48 2.82 1.10 -11.30
C ASP A 48 3.20 2.56 -10.95
N PRO A 49 4.51 2.93 -10.81
CA PRO A 49 4.89 4.32 -10.60
C PRO A 49 4.54 5.27 -11.75
N LEU A 50 4.61 4.81 -13.00
CA LEU A 50 4.16 5.60 -14.14
C LEU A 50 2.64 5.82 -14.11
N PHE A 51 1.90 4.78 -13.75
CA PHE A 51 0.45 4.84 -13.61
C PHE A 51 0.03 5.78 -12.47
N HIS A 52 0.65 5.69 -11.30
CA HIS A 52 0.41 6.61 -10.20
C HIS A 52 0.62 8.08 -10.60
N ARG A 53 1.66 8.37 -11.40
CA ARG A 53 1.92 9.72 -11.89
C ARG A 53 0.93 10.18 -12.96
N ARG A 54 0.72 9.36 -13.99
CA ARG A 54 -0.06 9.77 -15.17
C ARG A 54 -1.57 9.76 -14.94
N VAL A 55 -2.05 8.77 -14.22
CA VAL A 55 -3.49 8.53 -14.06
C VAL A 55 -4.00 9.06 -12.71
N VAL A 56 -3.23 8.90 -11.65
CA VAL A 56 -3.63 9.36 -10.31
C VAL A 56 -3.13 10.76 -10.00
N GLY A 57 -2.05 11.21 -10.64
CA GLY A 57 -1.44 12.52 -10.40
C GLY A 57 -0.55 12.58 -9.15
N ALA A 58 -0.25 11.44 -8.51
CA ALA A 58 0.62 11.39 -7.34
C ALA A 58 2.10 11.42 -7.73
N ARG A 59 2.94 12.06 -6.92
CA ARG A 59 4.39 11.84 -7.03
C ARG A 59 4.68 10.37 -6.76
N SER A 60 5.52 9.74 -7.57
CA SER A 60 5.77 8.32 -7.39
C SER A 60 7.24 7.93 -7.58
N GLY A 61 7.69 6.95 -6.81
CA GLY A 61 9.02 6.36 -6.84
C GLY A 61 9.00 4.89 -6.45
N ASN A 62 10.18 4.29 -6.34
CA ASN A 62 10.36 2.92 -5.92
C ASN A 62 11.12 2.87 -4.58
N LEU A 63 10.78 1.87 -3.77
CA LEU A 63 11.54 1.47 -2.59
C LEU A 63 11.90 0.00 -2.75
N ASP A 64 13.17 -0.29 -2.96
CA ASP A 64 13.64 -1.63 -3.31
C ASP A 64 14.69 -2.11 -2.31
N GLY A 65 14.31 -3.07 -1.46
CA GLY A 65 15.19 -3.68 -0.46
C GLY A 65 16.22 -4.66 -1.04
N PHE A 66 16.16 -4.95 -2.33
CA PHE A 66 17.21 -5.73 -3.00
C PHE A 66 18.44 -4.88 -3.37
N PHE A 67 18.19 -3.68 -3.89
CA PHE A 67 19.26 -2.79 -4.33
C PHE A 67 19.73 -1.81 -3.25
N THR A 68 18.96 -1.64 -2.17
CA THR A 68 19.24 -0.61 -1.16
C THR A 68 19.11 -1.15 0.26
N ASP A 69 19.96 -0.66 1.14
CA ASP A 69 19.89 -0.94 2.58
C ASP A 69 18.82 -0.10 3.30
N ALA A 70 18.57 -0.40 4.56
CA ALA A 70 17.54 0.26 5.35
C ALA A 70 17.77 1.79 5.51
N PRO A 71 19.00 2.32 5.74
CA PRO A 71 19.25 3.76 5.73
C PRO A 71 18.90 4.42 4.40
N THR A 72 19.27 3.81 3.28
CA THR A 72 18.98 4.30 1.93
C THR A 72 17.47 4.28 1.64
N LEU A 73 16.75 3.20 2.02
CA LEU A 73 15.29 3.14 1.91
C LEU A 73 14.62 4.29 2.65
N ARG A 74 15.04 4.57 3.88
CA ARG A 74 14.52 5.69 4.67
C ARG A 74 14.81 7.05 4.03
N ALA A 75 16.02 7.25 3.53
CA ALA A 75 16.40 8.50 2.85
C ALA A 75 15.60 8.71 1.54
N LEU A 76 15.40 7.66 0.74
CA LEU A 76 14.58 7.71 -0.47
C LEU A 76 13.11 8.02 -0.15
N LEU A 77 12.57 7.40 0.90
CA LEU A 77 11.20 7.66 1.36
C LEU A 77 11.05 9.12 1.82
N ALA A 78 11.93 9.59 2.70
CA ALA A 78 11.89 10.96 3.21
C ALA A 78 12.01 12.00 2.08
N ARG A 79 12.95 11.79 1.17
CA ARG A 79 13.17 12.68 0.03
C ARG A 79 11.98 12.69 -0.95
N GLY A 80 11.46 11.50 -1.27
CA GLY A 80 10.34 11.37 -2.22
C GLY A 80 9.00 11.86 -1.67
N ALA A 81 8.82 11.78 -0.35
CA ALA A 81 7.63 12.26 0.34
C ALA A 81 7.73 13.71 0.83
N ALA A 82 8.83 14.41 0.57
CA ALA A 82 9.01 15.79 1.02
C ALA A 82 7.88 16.70 0.54
N GLY A 83 7.17 17.33 1.48
CA GLY A 83 6.03 18.21 1.23
C GLY A 83 4.74 17.47 0.82
N ALA A 84 4.66 16.16 1.01
CA ALA A 84 3.41 15.43 0.96
C ALA A 84 2.76 15.38 2.36
N ASP A 85 1.42 15.36 2.39
CA ASP A 85 0.64 15.20 3.62
C ASP A 85 0.61 13.74 4.06
N VAL A 86 0.70 12.81 3.09
CA VAL A 86 0.72 11.37 3.35
C VAL A 86 1.50 10.61 2.27
N ALA A 87 2.25 9.60 2.70
CA ALA A 87 2.93 8.68 1.80
C ALA A 87 2.24 7.30 1.80
N VAL A 88 1.98 6.78 0.62
CA VAL A 88 1.36 5.46 0.40
C VAL A 88 2.37 4.54 -0.27
N LEU A 89 2.71 3.44 0.40
CA LEU A 89 3.59 2.43 -0.13
C LEU A 89 2.74 1.28 -0.69
N GLU A 90 2.98 0.86 -1.91
CA GLU A 90 2.33 -0.31 -2.51
C GLU A 90 3.26 -1.50 -2.49
N GLY A 91 2.87 -2.55 -1.78
CA GLY A 91 3.60 -3.81 -1.70
C GLY A 91 3.60 -4.59 -3.02
N VAL A 92 4.56 -5.48 -3.15
CA VAL A 92 4.71 -6.41 -4.28
C VAL A 92 4.36 -7.83 -3.82
N MET A 93 3.83 -8.67 -4.70
CA MET A 93 3.50 -10.09 -4.45
C MET A 93 2.70 -10.30 -3.13
N GLY A 94 2.93 -11.36 -2.39
CA GLY A 94 2.50 -11.51 -1.00
C GLY A 94 3.43 -10.75 -0.06
N PHE A 95 2.93 -10.42 1.14
CA PHE A 95 3.63 -9.54 2.09
C PHE A 95 5.04 -10.04 2.44
N TYR A 96 5.19 -11.36 2.58
CA TYR A 96 6.46 -12.01 2.90
C TYR A 96 7.19 -12.59 1.70
N ASP A 97 6.60 -12.51 0.50
CA ASP A 97 7.20 -13.07 -0.71
C ASP A 97 8.33 -12.16 -1.18
N GLY A 98 9.55 -12.65 -1.05
CA GLY A 98 10.77 -11.95 -1.40
C GLY A 98 11.44 -12.50 -2.66
N MET A 99 12.74 -12.23 -2.80
CA MET A 99 13.55 -12.57 -3.98
C MET A 99 13.74 -14.07 -4.17
N ALA A 100 13.79 -14.84 -3.10
CA ALA A 100 14.01 -16.28 -3.16
C ALA A 100 12.97 -17.04 -2.33
N HIS A 101 12.70 -18.29 -2.69
CA HIS A 101 11.76 -19.12 -1.94
C HIS A 101 12.22 -19.32 -0.48
N GLY A 102 11.29 -19.06 0.45
CA GLY A 102 11.51 -19.29 1.87
C GLY A 102 12.24 -18.17 2.62
N VAL A 103 12.52 -17.03 1.99
CA VAL A 103 13.11 -15.86 2.64
C VAL A 103 12.25 -14.62 2.40
N ALA A 104 12.24 -13.72 3.38
CA ALA A 104 11.49 -12.46 3.30
C ALA A 104 12.35 -11.27 2.85
N ASP A 105 13.58 -11.53 2.36
CA ASP A 105 14.47 -10.49 1.85
C ASP A 105 13.92 -9.92 0.54
N ALA A 106 14.03 -8.62 0.37
CA ALA A 106 13.45 -7.85 -0.74
C ALA A 106 11.91 -7.93 -0.84
N SER A 107 11.22 -8.40 0.19
CA SER A 107 9.76 -8.42 0.26
C SER A 107 9.16 -7.08 0.70
N SER A 108 7.84 -6.96 0.58
CA SER A 108 7.08 -5.85 1.14
C SER A 108 7.26 -5.75 2.67
N TYR A 109 7.35 -6.89 3.36
CA TYR A 109 7.62 -6.93 4.79
C TYR A 109 8.96 -6.27 5.14
N GLN A 110 10.04 -6.57 4.41
CA GLN A 110 11.33 -5.95 4.66
C GLN A 110 11.25 -4.43 4.51
N VAL A 111 10.64 -3.93 3.43
CA VAL A 111 10.47 -2.49 3.22
C VAL A 111 9.66 -1.85 4.35
N ALA A 112 8.54 -2.48 4.77
CA ALA A 112 7.71 -1.98 5.87
C ALA A 112 8.48 -1.93 7.19
N ARG A 113 9.22 -3.00 7.53
CA ARG A 113 10.05 -3.10 8.72
C ARG A 113 11.16 -2.05 8.72
N ASP A 114 11.91 -1.95 7.63
CA ASP A 114 13.10 -1.09 7.53
C ASP A 114 12.75 0.40 7.47
N THR A 115 11.53 0.73 7.03
CA THR A 115 10.96 2.08 7.04
C THR A 115 10.02 2.33 8.23
N GLU A 116 9.81 1.34 9.10
CA GLU A 116 8.88 1.39 10.24
C GLU A 116 7.47 1.85 9.84
N THR A 117 7.01 1.40 8.67
CA THR A 117 5.74 1.80 8.07
C THR A 117 4.61 0.89 8.54
N PRO A 118 3.51 1.41 9.12
CA PRO A 118 2.34 0.61 9.45
C PRO A 118 1.69 0.03 8.19
N VAL A 119 1.19 -1.20 8.31
CA VAL A 119 0.68 -2.00 7.20
C VAL A 119 -0.83 -2.13 7.27
N VAL A 120 -1.48 -1.93 6.13
CA VAL A 120 -2.89 -2.23 5.89
C VAL A 120 -2.98 -3.35 4.87
N LEU A 121 -3.57 -4.46 5.27
CA LEU A 121 -3.74 -5.61 4.39
C LEU A 121 -4.97 -5.46 3.49
N VAL A 122 -4.83 -5.85 2.24
CA VAL A 122 -5.95 -6.07 1.32
C VAL A 122 -6.15 -7.58 1.20
N VAL A 123 -7.24 -8.08 1.77
CA VAL A 123 -7.53 -9.51 1.85
C VAL A 123 -8.79 -9.83 1.04
N ASN A 124 -8.71 -10.82 0.15
CA ASN A 124 -9.89 -11.30 -0.57
C ASN A 124 -10.80 -12.05 0.40
N GLY A 125 -11.96 -11.46 0.70
CA GLY A 125 -12.92 -12.04 1.65
C GLY A 125 -14.00 -12.91 1.02
N ARG A 126 -13.94 -13.18 -0.31
CA ARG A 126 -14.94 -13.98 -1.00
C ARG A 126 -14.98 -15.43 -0.47
N GLY A 127 -16.15 -15.84 0.00
CA GLY A 127 -16.39 -17.21 0.48
C GLY A 127 -15.71 -17.56 1.81
N ALA A 128 -15.21 -16.57 2.55
CA ALA A 128 -14.58 -16.77 3.85
C ALA A 128 -15.22 -15.88 4.92
N SER A 129 -15.13 -16.30 6.18
CA SER A 129 -15.66 -15.62 7.36
C SER A 129 -14.60 -15.67 8.48
N LEU A 130 -14.76 -16.52 9.49
CA LEU A 130 -13.81 -16.64 10.59
C LEU A 130 -12.39 -17.02 10.12
N SER A 131 -12.27 -17.78 9.02
CA SER A 131 -10.97 -18.11 8.43
C SER A 131 -10.17 -16.87 8.00
N LEU A 132 -10.84 -15.74 7.73
CA LEU A 132 -10.15 -14.47 7.46
C LEU A 132 -9.33 -14.03 8.67
N ALA A 133 -9.87 -14.18 9.87
CA ALA A 133 -9.14 -13.85 11.10
C ALA A 133 -7.87 -14.71 11.23
N ALA A 134 -7.93 -15.99 10.91
CA ALA A 134 -6.76 -16.87 10.95
C ALA A 134 -5.68 -16.44 9.93
N VAL A 135 -6.08 -16.08 8.71
CA VAL A 135 -5.14 -15.58 7.68
C VAL A 135 -4.50 -14.26 8.11
N ILE A 136 -5.31 -13.31 8.59
CA ILE A 136 -4.83 -12.00 9.02
C ILE A 136 -3.91 -12.14 10.24
N HIS A 137 -4.31 -12.95 11.23
CA HIS A 137 -3.50 -13.25 12.40
C HIS A 137 -2.14 -13.87 12.02
N GLY A 138 -2.17 -14.88 11.15
CA GLY A 138 -0.95 -15.52 10.66
C GLY A 138 0.00 -14.53 10.00
N ILE A 139 -0.51 -13.58 9.20
CA ILE A 139 0.35 -12.56 8.59
C ILE A 139 0.82 -11.54 9.62
N ALA A 140 -0.01 -11.15 10.57
CA ALA A 140 0.38 -10.16 11.58
C ALA A 140 1.47 -10.66 12.53
N GLU A 141 1.49 -11.98 12.82
CA GLU A 141 2.33 -12.58 13.85
C GLU A 141 3.46 -13.49 13.30
N PHE A 142 3.50 -13.73 11.98
CA PHE A 142 4.46 -14.68 11.40
C PHE A 142 5.93 -14.28 11.58
N LEU A 143 6.23 -13.00 11.38
CA LEU A 143 7.56 -12.45 11.63
C LEU A 143 7.45 -11.19 12.53
N PRO A 144 8.48 -10.93 13.36
CA PRO A 144 8.47 -9.78 14.26
C PRO A 144 8.40 -8.46 13.48
N CYS A 145 7.82 -7.43 14.07
CA CYS A 145 7.72 -6.09 13.47
C CYS A 145 6.92 -6.03 12.14
N ALA A 146 6.00 -6.95 11.89
CA ALA A 146 5.12 -6.91 10.73
C ALA A 146 4.23 -5.66 10.71
N ASN A 147 3.95 -5.07 11.88
CA ASN A 147 3.24 -3.81 12.09
C ASN A 147 1.91 -3.70 11.32
N VAL A 148 1.15 -4.82 11.24
CA VAL A 148 -0.17 -4.85 10.61
C VAL A 148 -1.18 -4.16 11.54
N ARG A 149 -1.77 -3.05 11.08
CA ARG A 149 -2.67 -2.19 11.87
C ARG A 149 -4.09 -2.17 11.34
N GLY A 150 -4.29 -2.47 10.06
CA GLY A 150 -5.59 -2.45 9.44
C GLY A 150 -5.77 -3.50 8.36
N VAL A 151 -7.01 -3.76 8.00
CA VAL A 151 -7.38 -4.62 6.88
C VAL A 151 -8.58 -4.06 6.12
N VAL A 152 -8.52 -4.12 4.80
CA VAL A 152 -9.62 -3.87 3.88
C VAL A 152 -10.03 -5.21 3.26
N LEU A 153 -11.30 -5.59 3.41
CA LEU A 153 -11.85 -6.82 2.85
C LEU A 153 -12.26 -6.61 1.40
N ASN A 154 -11.42 -7.02 0.47
CA ASN A 154 -11.68 -6.90 -0.96
C ASN A 154 -12.61 -8.02 -1.47
N LYS A 155 -13.38 -7.73 -2.52
CA LYS A 155 -14.40 -8.64 -3.11
C LYS A 155 -15.44 -9.12 -2.10
N THR A 156 -15.78 -8.26 -1.14
CA THR A 156 -16.65 -8.56 0.00
C THR A 156 -17.82 -7.57 0.02
N SER A 157 -19.03 -8.04 0.24
CA SER A 157 -20.18 -7.16 0.42
C SER A 157 -20.16 -6.48 1.80
N ALA A 158 -20.87 -5.36 1.93
CA ALA A 158 -20.97 -4.65 3.21
C ALA A 158 -21.55 -5.54 4.32
N ALA A 159 -22.58 -6.35 4.02
CA ALA A 159 -23.16 -7.28 4.99
C ALA A 159 -22.15 -8.36 5.44
N ALA A 160 -21.39 -8.94 4.51
CA ALA A 160 -20.38 -9.94 4.85
C ALA A 160 -19.22 -9.30 5.64
N CYS A 161 -18.82 -8.09 5.33
CA CYS A 161 -17.83 -7.34 6.10
C CYS A 161 -18.32 -7.07 7.53
N ALA A 162 -19.53 -6.54 7.69
CA ALA A 162 -20.12 -6.25 8.99
C ALA A 162 -20.24 -7.53 9.87
N TYR A 163 -20.49 -8.68 9.24
CA TYR A 163 -20.54 -9.97 9.92
C TYR A 163 -19.15 -10.46 10.37
N ALA A 164 -18.14 -10.30 9.50
CA ALA A 164 -16.78 -10.83 9.78
C ALA A 164 -15.94 -9.89 10.68
N ALA A 165 -16.15 -8.58 10.60
CA ALA A 165 -15.31 -7.58 11.26
C ALA A 165 -15.15 -7.79 12.77
N PRO A 166 -16.22 -8.02 13.58
CA PRO A 166 -16.06 -8.21 15.02
C PRO A 166 -15.18 -9.42 15.38
N ALA A 167 -15.27 -10.50 14.61
CA ALA A 167 -14.45 -11.69 14.82
C ALA A 167 -13.00 -11.43 14.44
N ILE A 168 -12.74 -10.75 13.32
CA ILE A 168 -11.39 -10.36 12.90
C ILE A 168 -10.73 -9.50 13.98
N GLU A 169 -11.36 -8.41 14.36
CA GLU A 169 -10.81 -7.47 15.36
C GLU A 169 -10.56 -8.16 16.71
N LYS A 170 -11.50 -8.99 17.16
CA LYS A 170 -11.37 -9.73 18.43
C LYS A 170 -10.18 -10.70 18.45
N HIS A 171 -9.95 -11.41 17.36
CA HIS A 171 -8.94 -12.47 17.31
C HIS A 171 -7.56 -11.99 16.87
N THR A 172 -7.48 -10.84 16.21
CA THR A 172 -6.21 -10.36 15.62
C THR A 172 -5.74 -9.02 16.20
N GLY A 173 -6.63 -8.25 16.82
CA GLY A 173 -6.36 -6.87 17.21
C GLY A 173 -6.19 -5.91 16.00
N VAL A 174 -6.37 -6.39 14.78
CA VAL A 174 -6.23 -5.60 13.54
C VAL A 174 -7.55 -4.95 13.21
N ALA A 175 -7.55 -3.62 12.99
CA ALA A 175 -8.74 -2.86 12.66
C ALA A 175 -9.31 -3.23 11.29
N VAL A 176 -10.60 -3.52 11.19
CA VAL A 176 -11.29 -3.68 9.90
C VAL A 176 -11.73 -2.31 9.39
N LEU A 177 -11.03 -1.81 8.38
CA LEU A 177 -11.27 -0.49 7.80
C LEU A 177 -12.46 -0.45 6.84
N GLY A 178 -13.02 -1.59 6.50
CA GLY A 178 -14.16 -1.69 5.60
C GLY A 178 -13.99 -2.71 4.49
N ASN A 179 -14.79 -2.56 3.44
CA ASN A 179 -14.83 -3.51 2.33
C ASN A 179 -14.82 -2.84 0.97
N ILE A 180 -14.39 -3.58 -0.03
CA ILE A 180 -14.54 -3.21 -1.43
C ILE A 180 -15.37 -4.32 -2.10
N PRO A 181 -16.53 -3.98 -2.68
CA PRO A 181 -17.38 -4.98 -3.32
C PRO A 181 -16.73 -5.54 -4.60
N ALA A 182 -17.13 -6.74 -5.00
CA ALA A 182 -16.77 -7.27 -6.31
C ALA A 182 -17.53 -6.47 -7.39
N ALA A 183 -16.85 -5.55 -8.05
CA ALA A 183 -17.41 -4.74 -9.12
C ALA A 183 -16.47 -4.75 -10.33
N GLU A 184 -17.04 -4.68 -11.55
CA GLU A 184 -16.27 -4.58 -12.78
C GLU A 184 -15.32 -3.36 -12.80
N ALA A 185 -15.72 -2.27 -12.13
CA ALA A 185 -14.85 -1.11 -11.95
C ALA A 185 -13.49 -1.46 -11.36
N PHE A 186 -13.41 -2.48 -10.48
CA PHE A 186 -12.17 -2.94 -9.85
C PHE A 186 -11.40 -4.02 -10.65
N SER A 187 -11.80 -4.34 -11.87
CA SER A 187 -11.06 -5.24 -12.75
C SER A 187 -10.16 -4.44 -13.71
N LEU A 188 -9.05 -3.92 -13.20
CA LEU A 188 -7.98 -3.41 -14.05
C LEU A 188 -7.08 -4.58 -14.46
N GLU A 189 -6.97 -4.81 -15.77
CA GLU A 189 -5.96 -5.74 -16.27
C GLU A 189 -4.58 -5.10 -16.11
N SER A 190 -3.76 -5.66 -15.22
CA SER A 190 -2.43 -5.13 -14.89
C SER A 190 -1.45 -5.05 -16.08
N ARG A 191 -1.75 -5.75 -17.18
CA ARG A 191 -0.89 -5.80 -18.37
C ARG A 191 -0.90 -4.54 -19.23
N HIS A 192 -1.88 -3.66 -19.07
CA HIS A 192 -2.05 -2.46 -19.92
C HIS A 192 -1.62 -1.15 -19.22
N LEU A 193 -1.12 -1.20 -18.00
CA LEU A 193 -0.81 0.00 -17.21
C LEU A 193 0.47 0.76 -17.66
N GLY A 194 1.32 0.15 -18.49
CA GLY A 194 2.64 0.71 -18.80
C GLY A 194 2.73 1.57 -20.07
N LEU A 195 1.93 1.28 -21.08
CA LEU A 195 1.93 2.01 -22.37
C LEU A 195 0.49 2.36 -22.71
N VAL A 196 -0.04 3.43 -22.10
CA VAL A 196 -1.39 3.90 -22.32
C VAL A 196 -1.39 5.16 -23.20
N THR A 197 -2.29 5.21 -24.18
CA THR A 197 -2.56 6.39 -25.00
C THR A 197 -3.26 7.48 -24.19
N ALA A 198 -3.36 8.69 -24.71
CA ALA A 198 -4.04 9.79 -24.03
C ALA A 198 -5.52 9.47 -23.75
N ASP A 199 -6.22 8.87 -24.72
CA ASP A 199 -7.63 8.47 -24.58
C ASP A 199 -7.82 7.35 -23.53
N GLU A 200 -6.90 6.40 -23.48
CA GLU A 200 -6.90 5.35 -22.44
C GLU A 200 -6.64 5.93 -21.05
N VAL A 201 -5.79 6.95 -20.92
CA VAL A 201 -5.55 7.66 -19.65
C VAL A 201 -6.84 8.32 -19.16
N GLU A 202 -7.62 8.95 -20.03
CA GLU A 202 -8.89 9.58 -19.65
C GLU A 202 -9.91 8.54 -19.17
N GLN A 203 -10.07 7.43 -19.90
CA GLN A 203 -10.97 6.34 -19.52
C GLN A 203 -10.55 5.69 -18.19
N LEU A 204 -9.26 5.46 -17.98
CA LEU A 204 -8.71 4.93 -16.76
C LEU A 204 -8.90 5.92 -15.59
N SER A 205 -8.68 7.20 -15.81
CA SER A 205 -8.92 8.25 -14.81
C SER A 205 -10.38 8.26 -14.36
N ALA A 206 -11.34 8.23 -15.29
CA ALA A 206 -12.75 8.17 -14.97
C ALA A 206 -13.15 6.88 -14.18
N ARG A 207 -12.51 5.76 -14.50
CA ARG A 207 -12.71 4.50 -13.73
C ARG A 207 -12.16 4.63 -12.31
N ILE A 208 -10.97 5.22 -12.15
CA ILE A 208 -10.37 5.42 -10.83
C ILE A 208 -11.19 6.40 -9.99
N ASP A 209 -11.78 7.43 -10.61
CA ASP A 209 -12.69 8.33 -9.90
C ASP A 209 -13.91 7.59 -9.32
N LYS A 210 -14.52 6.69 -10.09
CA LYS A 210 -15.61 5.81 -9.60
C LYS A 210 -15.15 4.89 -8.48
N MET A 211 -13.93 4.33 -8.59
CA MET A 211 -13.36 3.49 -7.54
C MET A 211 -13.09 4.30 -6.27
N ALA A 212 -12.57 5.53 -6.38
CA ALA A 212 -12.35 6.42 -5.26
C ALA A 212 -13.66 6.74 -4.52
N GLU A 213 -14.75 7.00 -5.25
CA GLU A 213 -16.07 7.19 -4.66
C GLU A 213 -16.60 5.97 -3.90
N LEU A 214 -16.33 4.76 -4.42
CA LEU A 214 -16.68 3.53 -3.72
C LEU A 214 -15.84 3.35 -2.46
N VAL A 215 -14.54 3.62 -2.53
CA VAL A 215 -13.64 3.56 -1.37
C VAL A 215 -14.08 4.55 -0.30
N GLU A 216 -14.37 5.79 -0.64
CA GLU A 216 -14.85 6.78 0.32
C GLU A 216 -16.15 6.39 1.03
N LYS A 217 -17.01 5.60 0.37
CA LYS A 217 -18.27 5.12 0.92
C LYS A 217 -18.16 3.86 1.76
N SER A 218 -17.13 3.05 1.54
CA SER A 218 -17.05 1.69 2.06
C SER A 218 -15.78 1.39 2.86
N VAL A 219 -14.82 2.30 2.89
CA VAL A 219 -13.60 2.22 3.68
C VAL A 219 -13.51 3.43 4.59
N ASP A 220 -13.20 3.21 5.86
CA ASP A 220 -12.94 4.26 6.83
C ASP A 220 -11.57 4.91 6.57
N VAL A 221 -11.58 5.91 5.69
CA VAL A 221 -10.37 6.64 5.28
C VAL A 221 -9.82 7.49 6.42
N ASP A 222 -10.65 7.93 7.35
CA ASP A 222 -10.19 8.72 8.49
C ASP A 222 -9.39 7.84 9.45
N ARG A 223 -9.88 6.63 9.76
CA ARG A 223 -9.14 5.64 10.54
C ARG A 223 -7.86 5.17 9.83
N LEU A 224 -7.87 5.10 8.50
CA LEU A 224 -6.66 4.85 7.71
C LEU A 224 -5.61 5.95 7.90
N LEU A 225 -6.02 7.22 7.90
CA LEU A 225 -5.12 8.35 8.16
C LEU A 225 -4.63 8.38 9.61
N GLU A 226 -5.44 7.97 10.58
CA GLU A 226 -5.00 7.76 11.97
C GLU A 226 -3.89 6.70 12.03
N ILE A 227 -4.05 5.58 11.32
CA ILE A 227 -2.99 4.56 11.21
C ILE A 227 -1.73 5.15 10.57
N ALA A 228 -1.86 5.92 9.50
CA ALA A 228 -0.73 6.57 8.84
C ALA A 228 0.04 7.51 9.80
N ALA A 229 -0.68 8.22 10.65
CA ALA A 229 -0.10 9.13 11.64
C ALA A 229 0.64 8.41 12.79
N THR A 230 0.43 7.10 12.98
CA THR A 230 1.20 6.30 13.95
C THR A 230 2.63 5.98 13.50
N ALA A 231 2.95 6.24 12.23
CA ALA A 231 4.29 6.00 11.71
C ALA A 231 5.31 6.89 12.44
N PRO A 232 6.40 6.33 12.99
CA PRO A 232 7.39 7.12 13.69
C PRO A 232 8.15 8.03 12.73
N ASP A 233 8.77 9.07 13.26
CA ASP A 233 9.63 9.94 12.48
C ASP A 233 10.74 9.16 11.78
N ILE A 234 10.99 9.49 10.52
CA ILE A 234 12.10 8.92 9.79
C ILE A 234 13.39 9.59 10.28
N ARG A 235 14.27 8.78 10.85
CA ARG A 235 15.61 9.21 11.21
C ARG A 235 16.49 9.07 9.98
N GLU A 236 16.78 10.20 9.33
CA GLU A 236 17.73 10.24 8.24
C GLU A 236 19.15 10.25 8.79
N GLU A 237 19.93 9.24 8.47
CA GLU A 237 21.38 9.40 8.45
C GLU A 237 21.73 10.22 7.19
N PRO A 238 22.69 11.17 7.28
CA PRO A 238 23.04 11.95 6.10
C PRO A 238 23.57 11.01 5.02
N TYR A 239 22.76 10.80 3.97
CA TYR A 239 23.19 10.05 2.79
C TYR A 239 24.27 10.89 2.08
N ARG A 240 25.50 10.49 2.24
CA ARG A 240 26.61 11.02 1.46
C ARG A 240 26.75 10.18 0.20
N LEU A 241 26.42 10.79 -0.94
CA LEU A 241 26.93 10.26 -2.21
C LEU A 241 28.46 10.39 -2.14
N GLU A 242 29.14 9.27 -1.91
CA GLU A 242 30.60 9.27 -2.11
C GLU A 242 30.87 9.50 -3.60
N PRO A 243 31.73 10.46 -3.97
CA PRO A 243 32.12 10.62 -5.36
C PRO A 243 32.74 9.30 -5.83
N ILE A 244 32.28 8.80 -6.98
CA ILE A 244 32.93 7.65 -7.61
C ILE A 244 34.37 8.08 -7.87
N ALA A 245 35.32 7.47 -7.14
CA ALA A 245 36.73 7.75 -7.30
C ALA A 245 37.13 7.41 -8.74
N GLY A 246 37.50 8.40 -9.53
CA GLY A 246 37.97 8.22 -10.90
C GLY A 246 37.03 8.64 -12.03
N ALA A 247 35.99 9.46 -11.78
CA ALA A 247 35.24 10.12 -12.84
C ALA A 247 35.80 11.51 -13.17
#